data_9cf20f1d3f77029328c4489350933ff5
#
_entry.id   9cf20f1d3f77029328c4489350933ff5
#
_cell.length_a   1.000
_cell.length_b   1.000
_cell.length_c   1.000
_cell.angle_alpha   90.00
_cell.angle_beta   90.00
_cell.angle_gamma   90.00
#
_symmetry.space_group_name_H-M   'P 1'
#
loop_
_entity.id
_entity.type
_entity.pdbx_description
1 polymer ?
#
loop_
_entity_poly.entity_id
_entity_poly.type
_entity_poly.pdbx_seq_one_letter_code
_entity_poly.pdbx_strand_id
1 'polypeptide(L)'
;MFFDGFIKNLIYDPVSSIGILIFYFLLINLPVSLIALFNKKSSSYVRLITILINLFIALQLISRWIVSGHFPISNLYESLYFLVWGISLGQLLVEKEYPTPIIPAIAIPIELLTIAFACFVLPEDLKLSSNLVPALRSSWLVMHVSVVML
;
A
#
# COMPACT_ATOMS: atom_id res chain seq x y z
N MET A 1 -15.05 -22.86 -12.82
CA MET A 1 -13.92 -23.62 -12.26
C MET A 1 -12.66 -22.76 -12.03
N PHE A 2 -12.14 -22.01 -13.01
CA PHE A 2 -11.01 -21.09 -12.80
C PHE A 2 -11.43 -19.81 -12.03
N PHE A 3 -12.60 -19.26 -12.35
CA PHE A 3 -13.19 -18.10 -11.68
C PHE A 3 -13.62 -18.39 -10.23
N ASP A 4 -14.16 -19.59 -9.95
CA ASP A 4 -14.54 -19.97 -8.59
C ASP A 4 -13.33 -20.18 -7.68
N GLY A 5 -12.23 -20.70 -8.21
CA GLY A 5 -10.96 -20.79 -7.50
C GLY A 5 -10.35 -19.43 -7.21
N PHE A 6 -10.41 -18.51 -8.19
CA PHE A 6 -9.91 -17.15 -8.07
C PHE A 6 -10.73 -16.34 -7.04
N ILE A 7 -12.07 -16.44 -7.08
CA ILE A 7 -12.96 -15.78 -6.12
C ILE A 7 -12.81 -16.38 -4.71
N LYS A 8 -12.66 -17.71 -4.61
CA LYS A 8 -12.42 -18.39 -3.34
C LYS A 8 -11.10 -17.99 -2.69
N ASN A 9 -10.02 -17.89 -3.49
CA ASN A 9 -8.74 -17.36 -3.02
C ASN A 9 -8.81 -15.87 -2.70
N LEU A 10 -9.60 -15.09 -3.44
CA LEU A 10 -9.82 -13.66 -3.18
C LEU A 10 -10.59 -13.43 -1.86
N ILE A 11 -11.48 -14.35 -1.49
CA ILE A 11 -12.29 -14.27 -0.27
C ILE A 11 -11.57 -14.93 0.93
N TYR A 12 -10.80 -16.00 0.71
CA TYR A 12 -10.10 -16.74 1.77
C TYR A 12 -8.69 -16.20 2.07
N ASP A 13 -7.99 -15.66 1.04
CA ASP A 13 -6.73 -14.92 1.18
C ASP A 13 -6.79 -13.57 0.43
N PRO A 14 -7.71 -12.65 0.79
CA PRO A 14 -7.79 -11.35 0.12
C PRO A 14 -6.49 -10.55 0.29
N VAL A 15 -5.72 -10.90 1.30
CA VAL A 15 -4.48 -10.24 1.71
C VAL A 15 -3.36 -10.44 0.70
N SER A 16 -3.15 -11.65 0.19
CA SER A 16 -2.06 -11.94 -0.74
C SER A 16 -2.38 -11.49 -2.16
N SER A 17 -3.60 -11.70 -2.63
CA SER A 17 -3.99 -11.39 -4.01
C SER A 17 -4.00 -9.89 -4.32
N ILE A 18 -4.56 -9.07 -3.43
CA ILE A 18 -4.57 -7.61 -3.60
C ILE A 18 -3.15 -7.04 -3.46
N GLY A 19 -2.35 -7.58 -2.54
CA GLY A 19 -0.96 -7.18 -2.36
C GLY A 19 -0.10 -7.41 -3.60
N ILE A 20 -0.24 -8.57 -4.23
CA ILE A 20 0.44 -8.90 -5.48
C ILE A 20 -0.02 -7.98 -6.61
N LEU A 21 -1.30 -7.64 -6.68
CA LEU A 21 -1.84 -6.72 -7.67
C LEU A 21 -1.27 -5.31 -7.50
N ILE A 22 -1.19 -4.80 -6.27
CA ILE A 22 -0.54 -3.52 -5.95
C ILE A 22 0.93 -3.54 -6.37
N PHE A 23 1.65 -4.64 -6.10
CA PHE A 23 3.03 -4.81 -6.51
C PHE A 23 3.21 -4.68 -8.03
N TYR A 24 2.36 -5.34 -8.83
CA TYR A 24 2.42 -5.22 -10.29
C TYR A 24 2.09 -3.81 -10.78
N PHE A 25 1.12 -3.12 -10.18
CA PHE A 25 0.84 -1.72 -10.51
C PHE A 25 2.03 -0.81 -10.22
N LEU A 26 2.70 -0.99 -9.08
CA LEU A 26 3.93 -0.25 -8.75
C LEU A 26 5.08 -0.59 -9.71
N LEU A 27 5.22 -1.88 -10.07
CA LEU A 27 6.22 -2.33 -11.03
C LEU A 27 6.04 -1.68 -12.41
N ILE A 28 4.80 -1.51 -12.87
CA ILE A 28 4.48 -0.81 -14.13
C ILE A 28 4.68 0.70 -13.97
N ASN A 29 4.32 1.26 -12.81
CA ASN A 29 4.44 2.69 -12.55
C ASN A 29 5.91 3.17 -12.49
N LEU A 30 6.83 2.30 -12.09
CA LEU A 30 8.25 2.62 -11.99
C LEU A 30 8.88 3.08 -13.33
N PRO A 31 8.84 2.30 -14.43
CA PRO A 31 9.39 2.76 -15.71
C PRO A 31 8.64 3.99 -16.25
N VAL A 32 7.32 4.09 -16.03
CA VAL A 32 6.55 5.26 -16.47
C VAL A 32 7.01 6.51 -15.73
N SER A 33 7.35 6.42 -14.44
CA SER A 33 7.88 7.54 -13.65
C SER A 33 9.27 7.98 -14.11
N LEU A 34 10.12 7.02 -14.49
CA LEU A 34 11.45 7.33 -15.04
C LEU A 34 11.33 8.02 -16.41
N ILE A 35 10.42 7.58 -17.27
CA ILE A 35 10.14 8.23 -18.55
C ILE A 35 9.57 9.64 -18.34
N ALA A 36 8.81 9.87 -17.28
CA ALA A 36 8.23 11.17 -16.95
C ALA A 36 9.30 12.22 -16.62
N LEU A 37 10.51 11.81 -16.21
CA LEU A 37 11.65 12.74 -16.03
C LEU A 37 12.03 13.44 -17.33
N PHE A 38 11.86 12.77 -18.47
CA PHE A 38 12.19 13.28 -19.80
C PHE A 38 10.98 13.80 -20.56
N ASN A 39 9.77 13.35 -20.21
CA ASN A 39 8.55 13.67 -20.93
C ASN A 39 7.42 14.08 -19.98
N LYS A 40 7.12 15.38 -19.90
CA LYS A 40 6.06 15.95 -19.05
C LYS A 40 4.67 15.33 -19.27
N LYS A 41 4.36 14.85 -20.48
CA LYS A 41 3.08 14.22 -20.80
C LYS A 41 2.90 12.90 -20.02
N SER A 42 3.98 12.20 -19.74
CA SER A 42 3.98 10.95 -18.96
C SER A 42 3.67 11.19 -17.48
N SER A 43 3.91 12.40 -16.94
CA SER A 43 3.63 12.74 -15.54
C SER A 43 2.15 12.59 -15.17
N SER A 44 1.22 12.91 -16.09
CA SER A 44 -0.22 12.71 -15.84
C SER A 44 -0.59 11.24 -15.68
N TYR A 45 0.03 10.35 -16.45
CA TYR A 45 -0.19 8.91 -16.33
C TYR A 45 0.36 8.36 -15.02
N VAL A 46 1.57 8.78 -14.61
CA VAL A 46 2.16 8.41 -13.31
C VAL A 46 1.21 8.79 -12.18
N ARG A 47 0.72 10.03 -12.18
CA ARG A 47 -0.22 10.51 -11.16
C ARG A 47 -1.52 9.70 -11.13
N LEU A 48 -2.10 9.40 -12.30
CA LEU A 48 -3.31 8.57 -12.38
C LEU A 48 -3.08 7.18 -11.79
N ILE A 49 -1.97 6.52 -12.15
CA ILE A 49 -1.62 5.19 -11.64
C ILE A 49 -1.38 5.25 -10.13
N THR A 50 -0.68 6.28 -9.63
CA THR A 50 -0.46 6.46 -8.18
C THR A 50 -1.77 6.66 -7.42
N ILE A 51 -2.74 7.41 -7.97
CA ILE A 51 -4.09 7.55 -7.37
C ILE A 51 -4.78 6.19 -7.27
N LEU A 52 -4.73 5.38 -8.32
CA LEU A 52 -5.32 4.05 -8.32
C LEU A 52 -4.65 3.14 -7.28
N ILE A 53 -3.30 3.15 -7.21
CA ILE A 53 -2.55 2.39 -6.21
C ILE A 53 -2.94 2.81 -4.79
N ASN A 54 -2.99 4.11 -4.51
CA ASN A 54 -3.39 4.65 -3.20
C ASN A 54 -4.80 4.19 -2.82
N LEU A 55 -5.74 4.21 -3.78
CA LEU A 55 -7.10 3.74 -3.56
C LEU A 55 -7.15 2.23 -3.26
N PHE A 56 -6.38 1.40 -3.99
CA PHE A 56 -6.31 -0.05 -3.75
C PHE A 56 -5.71 -0.37 -2.38
N ILE A 57 -4.67 0.34 -1.95
CA ILE A 57 -4.07 0.17 -0.63
C ILE A 57 -5.08 0.58 0.46
N ALA A 58 -5.78 1.70 0.28
CA ALA A 58 -6.83 2.14 1.22
C ALA A 58 -7.96 1.09 1.34
N LEU A 59 -8.44 0.56 0.21
CA LEU A 59 -9.46 -0.49 0.20
C LEU A 59 -8.97 -1.76 0.92
N GLN A 60 -7.72 -2.14 0.74
CA GLN A 60 -7.13 -3.28 1.44
C GLN A 60 -7.06 -3.05 2.95
N LEU A 61 -6.61 -1.87 3.39
CA LEU A 61 -6.56 -1.52 4.81
C LEU A 61 -7.95 -1.50 5.44
N ILE A 62 -8.95 -0.94 4.73
CA ILE A 62 -10.34 -0.90 5.19
C ILE A 62 -10.92 -2.32 5.28
N SER A 63 -10.70 -3.17 4.28
CA SER A 63 -11.20 -4.55 4.28
C SER A 63 -10.61 -5.35 5.46
N ARG A 64 -9.32 -5.17 5.74
CA ARG A 64 -8.68 -5.78 6.91
C ARG A 64 -9.25 -5.24 8.22
N TRP A 65 -9.50 -3.95 8.31
CA TRP A 65 -10.13 -3.34 9.49
C TRP A 65 -11.50 -3.95 9.79
N ILE A 66 -12.34 -4.12 8.76
CA ILE A 66 -13.67 -4.72 8.91
C ILE A 66 -13.57 -6.17 9.36
N VAL A 67 -12.65 -6.95 8.79
CA VAL A 67 -12.49 -8.38 9.09
C VAL A 67 -11.86 -8.61 10.47
N SER A 68 -10.85 -7.84 10.85
CA SER A 68 -10.13 -8.00 12.11
C SER A 68 -10.81 -7.31 13.29
N GLY A 69 -11.73 -6.36 13.04
CA GLY A 69 -12.42 -5.61 14.09
C GLY A 69 -11.53 -4.60 14.86
N HIS A 70 -10.28 -4.41 14.42
CA HIS A 70 -9.34 -3.43 14.98
C HIS A 70 -8.60 -2.70 13.86
N PHE A 71 -8.03 -1.54 14.19
CA PHE A 71 -7.30 -0.72 13.22
C PHE A 71 -6.10 -1.48 12.63
N PRO A 72 -5.86 -1.44 11.30
CA PRO A 72 -4.88 -2.26 10.59
C PRO A 72 -3.45 -1.73 10.74
N ILE A 73 -2.91 -1.73 11.93
CA ILE A 73 -1.50 -1.50 12.29
C ILE A 73 -1.05 -2.45 13.40
N SER A 74 -1.72 -3.60 13.50
CA SER A 74 -1.46 -4.57 14.56
C SER A 74 -0.24 -5.44 14.31
N ASN A 75 0.19 -5.57 13.08
CA ASN A 75 1.37 -6.34 12.71
C ASN A 75 2.25 -5.59 11.69
N LEU A 76 3.45 -6.11 11.46
CA LEU A 76 4.43 -5.49 10.55
C LEU A 76 3.90 -5.37 9.12
N TYR A 77 3.15 -6.37 8.62
CA TYR A 77 2.57 -6.35 7.30
C TYR A 77 1.61 -5.15 7.12
N GLU A 78 0.69 -4.98 8.04
CA GLU A 78 -0.29 -3.88 8.02
C GLU A 78 0.38 -2.52 8.14
N SER A 79 1.41 -2.42 9.01
CA SER A 79 2.19 -1.20 9.19
C SER A 79 2.95 -0.79 7.93
N LEU A 80 3.51 -1.75 7.18
CA LEU A 80 4.17 -1.48 5.91
C LEU A 80 3.19 -0.98 4.84
N TYR A 81 1.99 -1.57 4.76
CA TYR A 81 0.96 -1.08 3.85
C TYR A 81 0.46 0.31 4.22
N PHE A 82 0.29 0.59 5.50
CA PHE A 82 -0.08 1.92 5.99
C PHE A 82 1.02 2.96 5.67
N LEU A 83 2.28 2.58 5.81
CA LEU A 83 3.43 3.42 5.45
C LEU A 83 3.43 3.76 3.96
N VAL A 84 3.25 2.76 3.07
CA VAL A 84 3.19 2.98 1.62
C VAL A 84 1.98 3.85 1.25
N TRP A 85 0.84 3.64 1.90
CA TRP A 85 -0.33 4.50 1.72
C TRP A 85 -0.03 5.96 2.08
N GLY A 86 0.66 6.20 3.19
CA GLY A 86 1.08 7.54 3.63
C GLY A 86 2.08 8.18 2.66
N ILE A 87 3.07 7.41 2.16
CA ILE A 87 4.06 7.91 1.18
C ILE A 87 3.35 8.29 -0.13
N SER A 88 2.51 7.43 -0.68
CA SER A 88 1.78 7.71 -1.93
C SER A 88 0.81 8.89 -1.80
N LEU A 89 0.13 9.01 -0.65
CA LEU A 89 -0.72 10.16 -0.35
C LEU A 89 0.11 11.46 -0.27
N GLY A 90 1.23 11.43 0.48
CA GLY A 90 2.17 12.55 0.58
C GLY A 90 2.72 12.96 -0.78
N GLN A 91 3.11 11.99 -1.62
CA GLN A 91 3.51 12.23 -3.01
C GLN A 91 2.43 13.01 -3.77
N LEU A 92 1.17 12.54 -3.75
CA LEU A 92 0.06 13.17 -4.46
C LEU A 92 -0.23 14.60 -3.98
N LEU A 93 -0.12 14.85 -2.67
CA LEU A 93 -0.30 16.17 -2.08
C LEU A 93 0.82 17.13 -2.50
N VAL A 94 2.07 16.69 -2.46
CA VAL A 94 3.21 17.50 -2.86
C VAL A 94 3.22 17.77 -4.37
N GLU A 95 2.89 16.79 -5.20
CA GLU A 95 2.74 16.97 -6.65
C GLU A 95 1.64 17.97 -7.02
N LYS A 96 0.62 18.10 -6.19
CA LYS A 96 -0.44 19.11 -6.41
C LYS A 96 0.10 20.52 -6.28
N GLU A 97 0.97 20.77 -5.31
CA GLU A 97 1.58 22.10 -5.08
C GLU A 97 2.81 22.31 -5.96
N TYR A 98 3.61 21.27 -6.15
CA TYR A 98 4.86 21.29 -6.91
C TYR A 98 4.87 20.19 -7.97
N PRO A 99 4.37 20.43 -9.18
CA PRO A 99 4.28 19.43 -10.24
C PRO A 99 5.66 19.11 -10.84
N THR A 100 6.49 18.40 -10.11
CA THR A 100 7.83 17.96 -10.52
C THR A 100 7.86 16.44 -10.72
N PRO A 101 8.47 15.93 -11.81
CA PRO A 101 8.57 14.50 -12.05
C PRO A 101 9.61 13.79 -11.15
N ILE A 102 10.36 14.53 -10.36
CA ILE A 102 11.42 14.00 -9.48
C ILE A 102 10.78 13.28 -8.27
N ILE A 103 9.68 13.83 -7.73
CA ILE A 103 9.03 13.30 -6.55
C ILE A 103 8.56 11.85 -6.78
N PRO A 104 7.76 11.53 -7.82
CA PRO A 104 7.38 10.16 -8.11
C PRO A 104 8.57 9.26 -8.45
N ALA A 105 9.60 9.77 -9.13
CA ALA A 105 10.79 8.99 -9.45
C ALA A 105 11.56 8.50 -8.21
N ILE A 106 11.44 9.19 -7.08
CA ILE A 106 12.05 8.78 -5.80
C ILE A 106 11.07 7.96 -4.96
N ALA A 107 9.81 8.37 -4.88
CA ALA A 107 8.82 7.72 -4.03
C ALA A 107 8.44 6.32 -4.51
N ILE A 108 8.17 6.14 -5.81
CA ILE A 108 7.72 4.87 -6.37
C ILE A 108 8.70 3.70 -6.15
N PRO A 109 10.02 3.83 -6.31
CA PRO A 109 10.97 2.78 -5.96
C PRO A 109 10.91 2.38 -4.48
N ILE A 110 10.73 3.35 -3.57
CA ILE A 110 10.63 3.11 -2.13
C ILE A 110 9.34 2.34 -1.82
N GLU A 111 8.22 2.76 -2.39
CA GLU A 111 6.93 2.07 -2.27
C GLU A 111 7.03 0.64 -2.80
N LEU A 112 7.63 0.45 -3.98
CA LEU A 112 7.81 -0.85 -4.61
C LEU A 112 8.64 -1.80 -3.74
N LEU A 113 9.78 -1.33 -3.22
CA LEU A 113 10.63 -2.13 -2.33
C LEU A 113 9.90 -2.50 -1.04
N THR A 114 9.15 -1.58 -0.47
CA THR A 114 8.38 -1.82 0.76
C THR A 114 7.29 -2.85 0.55
N ILE A 115 6.52 -2.76 -0.54
CA ILE A 115 5.49 -3.75 -0.89
C ILE A 115 6.11 -5.10 -1.27
N ALA A 116 7.22 -5.11 -2.02
CA ALA A 116 7.95 -6.34 -2.34
C ALA A 116 8.41 -7.05 -1.06
N PHE A 117 8.97 -6.31 -0.10
CA PHE A 117 9.34 -6.86 1.20
C PHE A 117 8.14 -7.44 1.95
N ALA A 118 7.03 -6.70 2.00
CA ALA A 118 5.81 -7.15 2.66
C ALA A 118 5.21 -8.42 2.02
N CYS A 119 5.23 -8.53 0.68
CA CYS A 119 4.63 -9.65 -0.03
C CYS A 119 5.50 -10.90 -0.06
N PHE A 120 6.82 -10.75 -0.28
CA PHE A 120 7.70 -11.87 -0.61
C PHE A 120 8.65 -12.27 0.53
N VAL A 121 9.03 -11.36 1.41
CA VAL A 121 10.02 -11.61 2.47
C VAL A 121 9.34 -11.93 3.80
N LEU A 122 8.19 -11.32 4.10
CA LEU A 122 7.50 -11.58 5.36
C LEU A 122 6.96 -13.01 5.42
N PRO A 123 7.20 -13.74 6.55
CA PRO A 123 6.58 -15.03 6.82
C PRO A 123 5.05 -14.92 6.86
N GLU A 124 4.36 -16.00 6.46
CA GLU A 124 2.88 -16.05 6.44
C GLU A 124 2.27 -15.77 7.82
N ASP A 125 2.94 -16.21 8.90
CA ASP A 125 2.49 -15.97 10.28
C ASP A 125 2.36 -14.47 10.62
N LEU A 126 3.23 -13.63 10.04
CA LEU A 126 3.20 -12.18 10.23
C LEU A 126 2.21 -11.47 9.27
N LYS A 127 1.71 -12.15 8.26
CA LYS A 127 0.68 -11.64 7.35
C LYS A 127 -0.73 -11.87 7.89
N LEU A 128 -0.90 -12.88 8.76
CA LEU A 128 -2.19 -13.16 9.40
C LEU A 128 -2.49 -12.10 10.46
N SER A 129 -3.72 -11.61 10.48
CA SER A 129 -4.19 -10.73 11.55
C SER A 129 -4.29 -11.54 12.84
N SER A 130 -3.32 -11.39 13.73
CA SER A 130 -3.34 -11.99 15.06
C SER A 130 -4.24 -11.18 15.99
N ASN A 131 -4.87 -11.87 16.96
CA ASN A 131 -5.58 -11.22 18.04
C ASN A 131 -4.63 -10.27 18.79
N LEU A 132 -4.96 -8.98 18.82
CA LEU A 132 -4.17 -7.98 19.52
C LEU A 132 -3.99 -8.34 20.98
N VAL A 133 -2.73 -8.31 21.43
CA VAL A 133 -2.42 -8.32 22.86
C VAL A 133 -3.16 -7.17 23.54
N PRO A 134 -3.75 -7.36 24.74
CA PRO A 134 -4.55 -6.33 25.42
C PRO A 134 -3.90 -4.95 25.51
N ALA A 135 -2.56 -4.90 25.60
CA ALA A 135 -1.77 -3.68 25.62
C ALA A 135 -1.83 -2.87 24.32
N LEU A 136 -2.07 -3.53 23.16
CA LEU A 136 -2.15 -2.88 21.85
C LEU A 136 -3.58 -2.45 21.46
N ARG A 137 -4.57 -2.73 22.29
CA ARG A 137 -5.98 -2.32 22.06
C ARG A 137 -6.24 -0.86 22.43
N SER A 138 -5.24 -0.13 22.92
CA SER A 138 -5.39 1.26 23.32
C SER A 138 -5.54 2.18 22.11
N SER A 139 -6.62 2.98 22.08
CA SER A 139 -6.83 4.03 21.07
C SER A 139 -5.68 5.04 21.02
N TRP A 140 -4.97 5.23 22.12
CA TRP A 140 -3.78 6.07 22.21
C TRP A 140 -2.62 5.56 21.34
N LEU A 141 -2.40 4.26 21.34
CA LEU A 141 -1.36 3.63 20.53
C LEU A 141 -1.66 3.82 19.04
N VAL A 142 -2.91 3.61 18.64
CA VAL A 142 -3.36 3.80 17.23
C VAL A 142 -3.10 5.24 16.78
N MET A 143 -3.47 6.22 17.58
CA MET A 143 -3.23 7.64 17.27
C MET A 143 -1.73 7.95 17.19
N HIS A 144 -0.95 7.48 18.18
CA HIS A 144 0.48 7.75 18.23
C HIS A 144 1.23 7.14 17.02
N VAL A 145 0.98 5.88 16.72
CA VAL A 145 1.59 5.19 15.57
C VAL A 145 1.17 5.81 14.25
N SER A 146 -0.10 6.20 14.09
CA SER A 146 -0.58 6.86 12.87
C SER A 146 0.13 8.19 12.63
N VAL A 147 0.32 9.00 13.68
CA VAL A 147 1.02 10.29 13.58
C VAL A 147 2.50 10.11 13.30
N VAL A 148 3.14 9.11 13.90
CA VAL A 148 4.59 8.85 13.69
C VAL A 148 4.86 8.28 12.30
N MET A 149 3.92 7.54 11.72
CA MET A 149 4.07 6.96 10.37
C MET A 149 3.74 7.93 9.23
N LEU A 150 2.97 8.97 9.46
CA LEU A 150 2.64 10.04 8.50
C LEU A 150 3.61 11.22 8.60
#